data_a212d94c6ce31c827c204c41f920b020
#
_entry.id   a212d94c6ce31c827c204c41f920b020
#
_cell.length_a   1.000
_cell.length_b   1.000
_cell.length_c   1.000
_cell.angle_alpha   90.00
_cell.angle_beta   90.00
_cell.angle_gamma   90.00
#
_symmetry.space_group_name_H-M   'P 1'
#
loop_
_entity.id
_entity.type
_entity.pdbx_description
1 polymer ?
#
loop_
_entity_poly.entity_id
_entity_poly.type
_entity_poly.pdbx_seq_one_letter_code
_entity_poly.pdbx_strand_id
1 'polypeptide(L)'
;MYFVELNDALGKLSIFLKDVNVPENTLEIRFSGILGYKVFQEGVRLRLLSDVSTFGLINISIDSDFLEWFNIESEEMFKEWDLKHFMVCNSDTVIDVIAVKQPELIWS
;
A
#
# COMPACT_ATOMS: atom_id res chain seq x y z
N MET A 1 12.92 -6.52 -2.27
CA MET A 1 12.50 -6.56 -0.85
C MET A 1 11.40 -7.59 -0.66
N TYR A 2 11.35 -8.19 0.50
CA TYR A 2 10.32 -9.16 0.83
C TYR A 2 9.54 -8.73 2.08
N PHE A 3 8.29 -9.22 2.13
CA PHE A 3 7.36 -8.90 3.21
C PHE A 3 7.72 -9.64 4.50
N VAL A 4 7.69 -8.93 5.62
CA VAL A 4 7.96 -9.50 6.94
C VAL A 4 6.69 -9.48 7.80
N GLU A 5 6.08 -8.31 7.96
CA GLU A 5 4.98 -8.14 8.89
C GLU A 5 4.14 -6.93 8.51
N LEU A 6 2.85 -7.01 8.79
CA LEU A 6 1.94 -5.87 8.72
C LEU A 6 1.28 -5.71 10.08
N ASN A 7 1.31 -4.51 10.62
CA ASN A 7 0.74 -4.20 11.92
C ASN A 7 -0.27 -3.06 11.76
N ASP A 8 -1.53 -3.35 12.07
CA ASP A 8 -2.62 -2.38 12.04
C ASP A 8 -2.99 -2.01 13.47
N ALA A 9 -2.77 -0.75 13.84
CA ALA A 9 -3.04 -0.25 15.18
C ALA A 9 -3.85 1.04 15.11
N LEU A 10 -5.17 0.92 15.04
CA LEU A 10 -6.12 2.04 15.11
C LEU A 10 -5.74 3.24 14.23
N GLY A 11 -5.77 3.03 12.92
CA GLY A 11 -5.50 4.09 11.95
C GLY A 11 -4.03 4.28 11.62
N LYS A 12 -3.14 3.54 12.26
CA LYS A 12 -1.73 3.47 11.90
C LYS A 12 -1.42 2.10 11.32
N LEU A 13 -0.95 2.08 10.09
CA LEU A 13 -0.58 0.86 9.41
C LEU A 13 0.92 0.83 9.19
N SER A 14 1.60 -0.16 9.74
CA SER A 14 3.03 -0.35 9.55
C SER A 14 3.29 -1.59 8.72
N ILE A 15 4.05 -1.44 7.65
CA ILE A 15 4.45 -2.53 6.77
C ILE A 15 5.95 -2.68 6.89
N PHE A 16 6.41 -3.87 7.29
CA PHE A 16 7.82 -4.14 7.48
C PHE A 16 8.35 -5.01 6.35
N LEU A 17 9.40 -4.53 5.70
CA LEU A 17 10.05 -5.22 4.58
C LEU A 17 11.54 -5.35 4.85
N LYS A 18 12.15 -6.38 4.28
CA LYS A 18 13.60 -6.60 4.34
C LYS A 18 14.17 -6.77 2.95
N ASP A 19 15.40 -6.29 2.77
CA ASP A 19 16.14 -6.51 1.54
C ASP A 19 16.81 -7.89 1.63
N VAL A 20 16.63 -8.70 0.58
CA VAL A 20 17.22 -10.03 0.52
C VAL A 20 18.77 -9.99 0.55
N ASN A 21 19.36 -8.90 0.08
CA ASN A 21 20.82 -8.72 0.06
C ASN A 21 21.39 -8.18 1.37
N VAL A 22 20.55 -7.49 2.16
CA VAL A 22 20.94 -6.90 3.45
C VAL A 22 19.85 -7.18 4.48
N PRO A 23 19.67 -8.46 4.88
CA PRO A 23 18.53 -8.85 5.71
C PRO A 23 18.52 -8.28 7.13
N GLU A 24 19.65 -7.74 7.60
CA GLU A 24 19.70 -7.07 8.89
C GLU A 24 19.04 -5.70 8.88
N ASN A 25 18.78 -5.13 7.69
CA ASN A 25 18.08 -3.85 7.58
C ASN A 25 16.59 -4.07 7.35
N THR A 26 15.79 -3.37 8.12
CA THR A 26 14.32 -3.42 8.00
C THR A 26 13.79 -2.06 7.60
N LEU A 27 12.95 -2.02 6.57
CA LEU A 27 12.23 -0.82 6.19
C LEU A 27 10.82 -0.90 6.78
N GLU A 28 10.47 0.10 7.55
CA GLU A 28 9.08 0.28 7.99
C GLU A 28 8.44 1.37 7.12
N ILE A 29 7.33 1.02 6.48
CA ILE A 29 6.49 1.98 5.76
C ILE A 29 5.30 2.23 6.67
N ARG A 30 5.22 3.45 7.24
CA ARG A 30 4.22 3.78 8.24
C ARG A 30 3.21 4.76 7.68
N PHE A 31 1.97 4.31 7.59
CA PHE A 31 0.84 5.15 7.19
C PHE A 31 0.08 5.62 8.42
N SER A 32 -0.37 6.88 8.42
CA SER A 32 -1.23 7.44 9.45
C SER A 32 -2.55 7.89 8.84
N GLY A 33 -3.64 7.75 9.59
CA GLY A 33 -4.95 8.21 9.13
C GLY A 33 -5.46 7.45 7.91
N ILE A 34 -5.24 6.15 7.85
CA ILE A 34 -5.71 5.35 6.73
C ILE A 34 -7.23 5.17 6.80
N LEU A 35 -7.87 5.04 5.63
CA LEU A 35 -9.30 4.80 5.52
C LEU A 35 -9.60 3.34 5.18
N GLY A 36 -8.65 2.62 4.65
CA GLY A 36 -8.79 1.22 4.33
C GLY A 36 -7.54 0.67 3.66
N TYR A 37 -7.43 -0.64 3.66
CA TYR A 37 -6.34 -1.32 2.96
C TYR A 37 -6.74 -2.75 2.64
N LYS A 38 -6.02 -3.35 1.70
CA LYS A 38 -6.15 -4.77 1.38
C LYS A 38 -4.78 -5.35 1.06
N VAL A 39 -4.62 -6.63 1.36
CA VAL A 39 -3.37 -7.36 1.15
C VAL A 39 -3.65 -8.59 0.32
N PHE A 40 -2.92 -8.75 -0.78
CA PHE A 40 -2.98 -9.96 -1.60
C PHE A 40 -1.59 -10.49 -1.87
N GLN A 41 -1.49 -11.80 -2.01
CA GLN A 41 -0.26 -12.41 -2.52
C GLN A 41 -0.06 -11.98 -3.98
N GLU A 42 1.19 -11.84 -4.39
CA GLU A 42 1.52 -11.41 -5.74
C GLU A 42 0.81 -12.26 -6.80
N GLY A 43 0.74 -13.58 -6.58
CA GLY A 43 0.16 -14.50 -7.56
C GLY A 43 -1.30 -14.25 -7.88
N VAL A 44 -2.06 -13.59 -7.01
CA VAL A 44 -3.48 -13.26 -7.28
C VAL A 44 -3.66 -11.88 -7.90
N ARG A 45 -2.56 -11.16 -8.16
CA ARG A 45 -2.58 -9.83 -8.76
C ARG A 45 -1.82 -9.78 -10.08
N LEU A 46 -1.73 -10.92 -10.78
CA LEU A 46 -0.95 -11.02 -12.02
C LEU A 46 -1.45 -10.10 -13.12
N ARG A 47 -2.76 -9.89 -13.20
CA ARG A 47 -3.33 -9.00 -14.21
C ARG A 47 -2.83 -7.56 -14.01
N LEU A 48 -2.87 -7.08 -12.76
CA LEU A 48 -2.35 -5.76 -12.43
C LEU A 48 -0.88 -5.64 -12.78
N LEU A 49 -0.09 -6.63 -12.37
CA LEU A 49 1.35 -6.63 -12.58
C LEU A 49 1.75 -6.75 -14.05
N SER A 50 0.90 -7.39 -14.87
CA SER A 50 1.16 -7.54 -16.31
C SER A 50 0.87 -6.26 -17.10
N ASP A 51 -0.01 -5.40 -16.58
CA ASP A 51 -0.40 -4.16 -17.26
C ASP A 51 0.61 -3.03 -17.09
N VAL A 52 1.58 -3.20 -16.18
CA VAL A 52 2.57 -2.19 -15.88
C VAL A 52 3.97 -2.76 -16.08
N SER A 53 4.77 -2.12 -16.92
CA SER A 53 6.11 -2.60 -17.25
C SER A 53 7.09 -2.48 -16.07
N THR A 54 6.86 -1.52 -15.16
CA THR A 54 7.71 -1.34 -13.98
C THR A 54 6.88 -0.83 -12.82
N PHE A 55 7.01 -1.50 -11.66
CA PHE A 55 6.48 -1.02 -10.39
C PHE A 55 7.64 -0.65 -9.48
N GLY A 56 7.59 0.54 -8.91
CA GLY A 56 8.46 0.88 -7.79
C GLY A 56 7.96 0.19 -6.53
N LEU A 57 8.69 0.37 -5.43
CA LEU A 57 8.28 -0.16 -4.13
C LEU A 57 6.93 0.42 -3.70
N ILE A 58 6.75 1.72 -3.89
CA ILE A 58 5.50 2.42 -3.59
C ILE A 58 5.05 3.15 -4.84
N ASN A 59 3.80 2.89 -5.24
CA ASN A 59 3.18 3.53 -6.40
C ASN A 59 1.94 4.27 -5.91
N ILE A 60 1.64 5.42 -6.51
CA ILE A 60 0.55 6.29 -6.08
C ILE A 60 -0.41 6.49 -7.24
N SER A 61 -1.71 6.33 -6.99
CA SER A 61 -2.77 6.62 -7.96
C SER A 61 -3.83 7.51 -7.32
N ILE A 62 -4.40 8.41 -8.11
CA ILE A 62 -5.49 9.29 -7.68
C ILE A 62 -6.81 8.94 -8.36
N ASP A 63 -6.82 7.97 -9.26
CA ASP A 63 -7.99 7.60 -10.07
C ASP A 63 -8.13 6.09 -10.27
N SER A 64 -7.61 5.29 -9.33
CA SER A 64 -7.66 3.84 -9.46
C SER A 64 -9.07 3.27 -9.27
N ASP A 65 -9.27 2.03 -9.73
CA ASP A 65 -10.52 1.29 -9.52
C ASP A 65 -10.80 1.10 -8.02
N PHE A 66 -9.76 0.92 -7.23
CA PHE A 66 -9.90 0.77 -5.79
C PHE A 66 -10.45 2.04 -5.15
N LEU A 67 -9.96 3.21 -5.56
CA LEU A 67 -10.48 4.50 -5.10
C LEU A 67 -11.93 4.69 -5.55
N GLU A 68 -12.25 4.33 -6.79
CA GLU A 68 -13.62 4.41 -7.29
C GLU A 68 -14.55 3.53 -6.48
N TRP A 69 -14.16 2.28 -6.24
CA TRP A 69 -14.91 1.36 -5.39
C TRP A 69 -15.12 1.94 -3.99
N PHE A 70 -14.07 2.50 -3.40
CA PHE A 70 -14.16 3.08 -2.05
C PHE A 70 -15.15 4.24 -2.00
N ASN A 71 -15.11 5.13 -3.00
CA ASN A 71 -16.03 6.26 -3.04
C ASN A 71 -17.49 5.81 -3.18
N ILE A 72 -17.73 4.78 -3.96
CA ILE A 72 -19.08 4.21 -4.12
C ILE A 72 -19.55 3.57 -2.82
N GLU A 73 -18.70 2.72 -2.21
CA GLU A 73 -19.05 2.02 -0.97
C GLU A 73 -19.28 2.96 0.21
N SER A 74 -18.54 4.07 0.27
CA SER A 74 -18.70 5.06 1.32
C SER A 74 -19.78 6.10 1.00
N GLU A 75 -20.56 5.89 -0.07
CA GLU A 75 -21.58 6.82 -0.55
C GLU A 75 -21.03 8.24 -0.72
N GLU A 76 -19.81 8.32 -1.24
CA GLU A 76 -19.10 9.57 -1.52
C GLU A 76 -18.90 10.46 -0.29
N MET A 77 -18.89 9.88 0.91
CA MET A 77 -18.67 10.63 2.16
C MET A 77 -17.34 11.36 2.16
N PHE A 78 -16.33 10.81 1.48
CA PHE A 78 -14.97 11.36 1.46
C PHE A 78 -14.60 12.02 0.13
N LYS A 79 -15.56 12.35 -0.72
CA LYS A 79 -15.27 12.88 -2.06
C LYS A 79 -14.52 14.21 -2.06
N GLU A 80 -14.65 14.98 -0.99
CA GLU A 80 -13.93 16.26 -0.85
C GLU A 80 -12.52 16.07 -0.26
N TRP A 81 -12.17 14.86 0.13
CA TRP A 81 -10.85 14.55 0.66
C TRP A 81 -9.89 14.24 -0.49
N ASP A 82 -8.63 14.63 -0.31
CA ASP A 82 -7.57 14.36 -1.29
C ASP A 82 -7.05 12.93 -1.11
N LEU A 83 -7.89 11.96 -1.46
CA LEU A 83 -7.58 10.54 -1.29
C LEU A 83 -6.57 10.07 -2.31
N LYS A 84 -5.64 9.23 -1.86
CA LYS A 84 -4.66 8.58 -2.71
C LYS A 84 -4.66 7.09 -2.45
N HIS A 85 -4.42 6.34 -3.50
CA HIS A 85 -4.22 4.90 -3.43
C HIS A 85 -2.72 4.63 -3.49
N PHE A 86 -2.16 4.19 -2.39
CA PHE A 86 -0.76 3.78 -2.31
C PHE A 86 -0.69 2.28 -2.53
N MET A 87 0.17 1.86 -3.44
CA MET A 87 0.36 0.45 -3.74
C MET A 87 1.79 0.07 -3.37
N VAL A 88 1.93 -0.75 -2.34
CA VAL A 88 3.23 -1.24 -1.87
C VAL A 88 3.46 -2.61 -2.47
N CYS A 89 4.42 -2.68 -3.39
CA CYS A 89 4.75 -3.92 -4.11
C CYS A 89 6.08 -4.45 -3.62
N ASN A 90 6.09 -5.72 -3.25
CA ASN A 90 7.32 -6.42 -2.87
C ASN A 90 7.33 -7.80 -3.54
N SER A 91 8.30 -8.65 -3.21
CA SER A 91 8.42 -9.94 -3.90
C SER A 91 7.32 -10.93 -3.57
N ASP A 92 6.57 -10.72 -2.50
CA ASP A 92 5.58 -11.68 -2.01
C ASP A 92 4.15 -11.18 -2.08
N THR A 93 3.93 -9.90 -1.87
CA THR A 93 2.59 -9.33 -1.68
C THR A 93 2.41 -8.01 -2.40
N VAL A 94 1.15 -7.67 -2.63
CA VAL A 94 0.72 -6.33 -3.05
C VAL A 94 -0.21 -5.80 -1.98
N ILE A 95 0.13 -4.65 -1.40
CA ILE A 95 -0.64 -4.02 -0.33
C ILE A 95 -1.19 -2.70 -0.85
N ASP A 96 -2.50 -2.58 -0.89
CA ASP A 96 -3.18 -1.37 -1.35
C ASP A 96 -3.71 -0.61 -0.14
N VAL A 97 -3.37 0.68 -0.04
CA VAL A 97 -3.76 1.53 1.09
C VAL A 97 -4.43 2.78 0.57
N ILE A 98 -5.57 3.14 1.16
CA ILE A 98 -6.24 4.41 0.88
C ILE A 98 -5.98 5.35 2.03
N ALA A 99 -5.32 6.47 1.73
CA ALA A 99 -4.97 7.49 2.72
C ALA A 99 -4.83 8.85 2.03
N VAL A 100 -4.79 9.91 2.83
CA VAL A 100 -4.55 11.26 2.35
C VAL A 100 -3.06 11.60 2.44
N LYS A 101 -2.41 11.16 3.52
CA LYS A 101 -1.02 11.51 3.82
C LYS A 101 -0.03 10.51 3.25
N GLN A 102 1.12 11.01 2.83
CA GLN A 102 2.25 10.17 2.44
C GLN A 102 2.75 9.35 3.63
N PRO A 103 3.20 8.13 3.40
CA PRO A 103 3.78 7.33 4.48
C PRO A 103 5.17 7.84 4.87
N GLU A 104 5.57 7.51 6.09
CA GLU A 104 6.94 7.69 6.55
C GLU A 104 7.75 6.42 6.23
N LEU A 105 8.98 6.60 5.80
CA LEU A 105 9.90 5.50 5.53
C LEU A 105 10.98 5.50 6.60
N ILE A 106 11.05 4.43 7.37
CA ILE A 106 11.94 4.33 8.52
C ILE A 106 12.82 3.10 8.38
N TRP A 107 14.12 3.32 8.28
CA TRP A 107 15.09 2.24 8.24
C TRP A 107 15.63 1.93 9.63
N SER A 108 15.80 0.66 9.90
CA SER A 108 16.40 0.24 11.17
C SER A 108 17.30 -0.99 11.03
#